data_322bbefe14ed7daac75dbe3d720f6130
#
_entry.id   322bbefe14ed7daac75dbe3d720f6130
#
_cell.length_a   1.000
_cell.length_b   1.000
_cell.length_c   1.000
_cell.angle_alpha   90.00
_cell.angle_beta   90.00
_cell.angle_gamma   90.00
#
_symmetry.space_group_name_H-M   'P 1'
#
loop_
_entity.id
_entity.type
_entity.pdbx_description
1 polymer ?
#
loop_
_entity_poly.entity_id
_entity_poly.type
_entity_poly.pdbx_seq_one_letter_code
_entity_poly.pdbx_strand_id
1 'polypeptide(L)'
;MQAVAHFVETFVPEHYEVFLDLSRKTKTFSGRVVITGQAKADKISLHQKDLTIETVEVAGQVRPFTVDDANEAVYVELEGTGQVTVTLTYSGKITDNMTGIYPSYYSLDGVKKEVLSTQFESHFAREAFPSVDEPEAKATFDLSLKFDQEEGEIALSNMPEIDVENRKETGIWKFATTPRMSSYLLAFAAGDLQGITAKTKNGTLVGIYSTKAHPLKNLEFSLDVAVRVIEFYEDYYGVKYPIPQSLHVALPDFSAGAMENWGLVTYREVYLLVDENSTAVSRQQVALVVAHELAHQWFGNLVTMKWWDDLWLNESFANMMEYVCLDAIEPSWNIFE
;
A
#
# COMPACT_ATOMS: atom_id res chain seq x y z
N MET A 1 1.45 17.40 27.34
CA MET A 1 1.07 16.55 26.21
C MET A 1 0.53 15.26 26.78
N GLN A 2 -0.65 14.82 26.36
CA GLN A 2 -1.17 13.51 26.74
C GLN A 2 -0.34 12.45 26.00
N ALA A 3 0.11 11.42 26.68
CA ALA A 3 0.89 10.36 26.06
C ALA A 3 0.02 9.65 25.01
N VAL A 4 0.56 9.40 23.83
CA VAL A 4 -0.13 8.62 22.80
C VAL A 4 -0.22 7.18 23.28
N ALA A 5 -1.42 6.60 23.26
CA ALA A 5 -1.60 5.19 23.62
C ALA A 5 -1.10 4.29 22.49
N HIS A 6 -0.21 3.36 22.80
CA HIS A 6 0.27 2.35 21.87
C HIS A 6 -0.51 1.05 22.02
N PHE A 7 -1.29 0.70 21.02
CA PHE A 7 -2.17 -0.48 21.07
C PHE A 7 -1.38 -1.79 20.92
N VAL A 8 -0.19 -1.74 20.34
CA VAL A 8 0.76 -2.87 20.31
C VAL A 8 1.16 -3.32 21.72
N GLU A 9 0.99 -2.49 22.75
CA GLU A 9 1.21 -2.86 24.14
C GLU A 9 0.16 -3.82 24.68
N THR A 10 -1.05 -3.81 24.11
CA THR A 10 -2.15 -4.73 24.50
C THR A 10 -2.26 -5.93 23.56
N PHE A 11 -1.91 -5.75 22.28
CA PHE A 11 -2.02 -6.78 21.25
C PHE A 11 -0.94 -6.64 20.20
N VAL A 12 -0.14 -7.68 20.00
CA VAL A 12 0.87 -7.76 18.92
C VAL A 12 0.32 -8.59 17.79
N PRO A 13 -0.06 -7.98 16.67
CA PRO A 13 -0.54 -8.72 15.50
C PRO A 13 0.61 -9.49 14.85
N GLU A 14 0.28 -10.65 14.28
CA GLU A 14 1.21 -11.50 13.53
C GLU A 14 0.77 -11.68 12.07
N HIS A 15 -0.55 -11.78 11.87
CA HIS A 15 -1.14 -11.99 10.55
C HIS A 15 -2.53 -11.37 10.44
N TYR A 16 -2.83 -10.81 9.27
CA TYR A 16 -4.12 -10.27 8.87
C TYR A 16 -4.63 -10.98 7.62
N GLU A 17 -5.88 -11.47 7.65
CA GLU A 17 -6.64 -11.79 6.45
C GLU A 17 -7.65 -10.67 6.24
N VAL A 18 -7.46 -9.85 5.20
CA VAL A 18 -8.32 -8.69 4.90
C VAL A 18 -9.14 -8.98 3.65
N PHE A 19 -10.45 -8.97 3.78
CA PHE A 19 -11.37 -9.02 2.65
C PHE A 19 -12.16 -7.71 2.56
N LEU A 20 -12.21 -7.11 1.37
CA LEU A 20 -12.95 -5.90 1.07
C LEU A 20 -13.86 -6.13 -0.15
N ASP A 21 -15.16 -5.82 -0.02
CA ASP A 21 -16.13 -5.77 -1.12
C ASP A 21 -16.49 -4.30 -1.37
N LEU A 22 -15.98 -3.74 -2.46
CA LEU A 22 -15.99 -2.33 -2.78
C LEU A 22 -17.09 -2.00 -3.79
N SER A 23 -17.91 -0.98 -3.52
CA SER A 23 -18.88 -0.45 -4.48
C SER A 23 -18.54 0.97 -4.88
N ARG A 24 -18.07 1.17 -6.12
CA ARG A 24 -17.87 2.50 -6.72
C ARG A 24 -19.19 3.24 -6.87
N LYS A 25 -20.25 2.52 -7.17
CA LYS A 25 -21.58 3.07 -7.38
C LYS A 25 -22.16 3.73 -6.14
N THR A 26 -22.01 3.11 -4.96
CA THR A 26 -22.56 3.61 -3.70
C THR A 26 -21.52 4.38 -2.87
N LYS A 27 -20.24 4.34 -3.28
CA LYS A 27 -19.10 4.88 -2.52
C LYS A 27 -19.01 4.32 -1.10
N THR A 28 -19.25 3.01 -0.98
CA THR A 28 -19.19 2.26 0.27
C THR A 28 -18.42 0.96 0.08
N PHE A 29 -18.00 0.36 1.17
CA PHE A 29 -17.47 -1.00 1.19
C PHE A 29 -17.94 -1.76 2.41
N SER A 30 -17.98 -3.07 2.31
CA SER A 30 -18.03 -3.98 3.45
C SER A 30 -16.70 -4.71 3.57
N GLY A 31 -16.32 -5.04 4.78
CA GLY A 31 -15.07 -5.71 5.06
C GLY A 31 -15.20 -6.80 6.10
N ARG A 32 -14.26 -7.74 6.03
CA ARG A 32 -14.00 -8.73 7.07
C ARG A 32 -12.50 -8.80 7.27
N VAL A 33 -12.08 -8.68 8.52
CA VAL A 33 -10.68 -8.88 8.89
C VAL A 33 -10.57 -9.99 9.93
N VAL A 34 -9.63 -10.90 9.72
CA VAL A 34 -9.21 -11.89 10.72
C VAL A 34 -7.80 -11.52 11.16
N ILE A 35 -7.61 -11.32 12.45
CA ILE A 35 -6.32 -10.90 13.02
C ILE A 35 -5.86 -11.98 13.97
N THR A 36 -4.73 -12.58 13.69
CA THR A 36 -4.07 -13.54 14.59
C THR A 36 -2.86 -12.85 15.22
N GLY A 37 -2.69 -13.01 16.53
CA GLY A 37 -1.60 -12.37 17.26
C GLY A 37 -1.57 -12.72 18.74
N GLN A 38 -0.70 -12.03 19.47
CA GLN A 38 -0.46 -12.22 20.91
C GLN A 38 -1.17 -11.14 21.73
N ALA A 39 -2.21 -11.53 22.44
CA ALA A 39 -2.82 -10.67 23.45
C ALA A 39 -1.92 -10.59 24.71
N LYS A 40 -1.57 -9.38 25.11
CA LYS A 40 -0.78 -9.09 26.32
C LYS A 40 -1.65 -8.66 27.49
N ALA A 41 -2.94 -8.41 27.23
CA ALA A 41 -3.96 -8.03 28.20
C ALA A 41 -5.25 -8.80 27.94
N ASP A 42 -6.15 -8.82 28.90
CA ASP A 42 -7.51 -9.38 28.81
C ASP A 42 -8.49 -8.46 28.08
N LYS A 43 -8.03 -7.29 27.66
CA LYS A 43 -8.71 -6.35 26.80
C LYS A 43 -7.72 -5.84 25.75
N ILE A 44 -8.04 -6.02 24.49
CA ILE A 44 -7.23 -5.51 23.39
C ILE A 44 -7.87 -4.28 22.75
N SER A 45 -7.01 -3.44 22.17
CA SER A 45 -7.40 -2.24 21.44
C SER A 45 -6.98 -2.38 19.98
N LEU A 46 -7.89 -2.09 19.07
CA LEU A 46 -7.61 -1.97 17.64
C LEU A 46 -8.00 -0.58 17.19
N HIS A 47 -7.21 0.02 16.31
CA HIS A 47 -7.56 1.27 15.67
C HIS A 47 -8.68 1.04 14.66
N GLN A 48 -9.63 1.96 14.60
CA GLN A 48 -10.65 2.11 13.58
C GLN A 48 -11.00 3.59 13.44
N LYS A 49 -11.36 4.03 12.25
CA LYS A 49 -11.85 5.39 12.03
C LYS A 49 -12.91 5.39 10.94
N ASP A 50 -14.06 6.00 11.27
CA ASP A 50 -15.21 6.11 10.38
C ASP A 50 -15.75 4.75 9.85
N LEU A 51 -15.44 3.66 10.57
CA LEU A 51 -15.96 2.32 10.29
C LEU A 51 -17.18 2.02 11.19
N THR A 52 -18.17 1.37 10.61
CA THR A 52 -19.27 0.76 11.38
C THR A 52 -18.90 -0.68 11.68
N ILE A 53 -18.53 -0.98 12.92
CA ILE A 53 -18.23 -2.35 13.37
C ILE A 53 -19.55 -3.09 13.60
N GLU A 54 -19.76 -4.20 12.91
CA GLU A 54 -21.00 -4.96 12.94
C GLU A 54 -20.93 -6.14 13.91
N THR A 55 -19.86 -6.94 13.82
CA THR A 55 -19.63 -8.09 14.72
C THR A 55 -18.17 -8.19 15.10
N VAL A 56 -17.93 -8.72 16.28
CA VAL A 56 -16.60 -9.14 16.75
C VAL A 56 -16.70 -10.56 17.26
N GLU A 57 -15.81 -11.42 16.78
CA GLU A 57 -15.67 -12.80 17.24
C GLU A 57 -14.25 -13.04 17.76
N VAL A 58 -14.14 -13.76 18.86
CA VAL A 58 -12.86 -14.23 19.41
C VAL A 58 -12.89 -15.75 19.43
N ALA A 59 -11.94 -16.37 18.75
CA ALA A 59 -11.89 -17.83 18.58
C ALA A 59 -13.22 -18.43 18.09
N GLY A 60 -13.92 -17.72 17.18
CA GLY A 60 -15.20 -18.14 16.58
C GLY A 60 -16.43 -17.91 17.47
N GLN A 61 -16.30 -17.22 18.60
CA GLN A 61 -17.40 -16.86 19.48
C GLN A 61 -17.65 -15.36 19.47
N VAL A 62 -18.89 -14.95 19.24
CA VAL A 62 -19.30 -13.54 19.29
C VAL A 62 -19.01 -12.96 20.67
N ARG A 63 -18.38 -11.80 20.67
CA ARG A 63 -17.98 -11.07 21.88
C ARG A 63 -18.55 -9.65 21.90
N PRO A 64 -18.85 -9.11 23.08
CA PRO A 64 -19.15 -7.71 23.23
C PRO A 64 -17.90 -6.87 22.92
N PHE A 65 -18.12 -5.70 22.32
CA PHE A 65 -17.08 -4.73 22.00
C PHE A 65 -17.59 -3.32 22.26
N THR A 66 -16.66 -2.38 22.36
CA THR A 66 -16.96 -0.95 22.53
C THR A 66 -16.22 -0.17 21.45
N VAL A 67 -16.96 0.68 20.74
CA VAL A 67 -16.37 1.64 19.80
C VAL A 67 -16.18 2.96 20.50
N ASP A 68 -15.02 3.57 20.33
CA ASP A 68 -14.64 4.88 20.85
C ASP A 68 -14.13 5.74 19.69
N ASP A 69 -15.03 6.49 19.07
CA ASP A 69 -14.70 7.33 17.91
C ASP A 69 -13.76 8.48 18.27
N ALA A 70 -13.78 8.94 19.52
CA ALA A 70 -12.90 10.02 19.96
C ALA A 70 -11.43 9.61 20.04
N ASN A 71 -11.18 8.33 20.29
CA ASN A 71 -9.84 7.72 20.31
C ASN A 71 -9.56 6.85 19.08
N GLU A 72 -10.45 6.87 18.07
CA GLU A 72 -10.35 6.07 16.84
C GLU A 72 -10.12 4.59 17.16
N ALA A 73 -10.86 4.02 18.09
CA ALA A 73 -10.61 2.71 18.67
C ALA A 73 -11.83 1.79 18.70
N VAL A 74 -11.58 0.49 18.65
CA VAL A 74 -12.51 -0.55 19.08
C VAL A 74 -11.82 -1.41 20.13
N TYR A 75 -12.51 -1.61 21.25
CA TYR A 75 -12.03 -2.40 22.38
C TYR A 75 -12.76 -3.73 22.43
N VAL A 76 -12.00 -4.81 22.60
CA VAL A 76 -12.51 -6.19 22.63
C VAL A 76 -12.05 -6.86 23.93
N GLU A 77 -13.01 -7.36 24.70
CA GLU A 77 -12.74 -8.12 25.92
C GLU A 77 -12.36 -9.57 25.57
N LEU A 78 -11.31 -10.08 26.21
CA LEU A 78 -10.81 -11.44 26.04
C LEU A 78 -10.97 -12.24 27.35
N GLU A 79 -10.85 -13.55 27.28
CA GLU A 79 -10.87 -14.42 28.47
C GLU A 79 -9.49 -14.61 29.12
N GLY A 80 -8.46 -13.96 28.55
CA GLY A 80 -7.08 -14.04 29.03
C GLY A 80 -6.09 -13.59 27.99
N THR A 81 -4.82 -13.78 28.29
CA THR A 81 -3.67 -13.42 27.44
C THR A 81 -3.16 -14.62 26.64
N GLY A 82 -2.36 -14.36 25.60
CA GLY A 82 -1.73 -15.37 24.75
C GLY A 82 -2.15 -15.29 23.30
N GLN A 83 -1.96 -16.37 22.55
CA GLN A 83 -2.33 -16.46 21.14
C GLN A 83 -3.85 -16.38 20.98
N VAL A 84 -4.30 -15.47 20.14
CA VAL A 84 -5.73 -15.26 19.89
C VAL A 84 -5.99 -14.94 18.43
N THR A 85 -7.17 -15.34 17.95
CA THR A 85 -7.70 -14.94 16.64
C THR A 85 -8.97 -14.13 16.86
N VAL A 86 -8.98 -12.90 16.32
CA VAL A 86 -10.10 -11.98 16.39
C VAL A 86 -10.62 -11.73 14.98
N THR A 87 -11.92 -11.90 14.77
CA THR A 87 -12.59 -11.63 13.50
C THR A 87 -13.55 -10.47 13.68
N LEU A 88 -13.45 -9.48 12.79
CA LEU A 88 -14.40 -8.36 12.75
C LEU A 88 -15.06 -8.30 11.37
N THR A 89 -16.39 -8.05 11.37
CA THR A 89 -17.10 -7.61 10.17
C THR A 89 -17.47 -6.14 10.35
N TYR A 90 -17.38 -5.40 9.27
CA TYR A 90 -17.55 -3.95 9.31
C TYR A 90 -17.92 -3.40 7.94
N SER A 91 -18.32 -2.13 7.92
CA SER A 91 -18.55 -1.38 6.70
C SER A 91 -17.96 0.03 6.82
N GLY A 92 -17.70 0.66 5.68
CA GLY A 92 -17.12 1.99 5.62
C GLY A 92 -17.49 2.72 4.33
N LYS A 93 -16.93 3.91 4.18
CA LYS A 93 -17.15 4.79 3.01
C LYS A 93 -15.90 4.95 2.19
N ILE A 94 -16.05 4.98 0.88
CA ILE A 94 -15.03 5.42 -0.06
C ILE A 94 -15.18 6.94 -0.18
N THR A 95 -14.14 7.70 0.20
CA THR A 95 -14.20 9.17 0.26
C THR A 95 -13.23 9.81 -0.73
N ASP A 96 -13.47 11.06 -1.10
CA ASP A 96 -12.59 11.83 -1.99
C ASP A 96 -11.39 12.49 -1.26
N ASN A 97 -11.08 12.07 -0.03
CA ASN A 97 -10.06 12.70 0.81
C ASN A 97 -8.63 12.37 0.40
N MET A 98 -8.42 11.42 -0.54
CA MET A 98 -7.12 10.88 -0.92
C MET A 98 -6.39 10.21 0.26
N THR A 99 -7.14 9.69 1.25
CA THR A 99 -6.69 8.85 2.37
C THR A 99 -7.61 7.64 2.51
N GLY A 100 -7.15 6.59 3.18
CA GLY A 100 -7.91 5.36 3.27
C GLY A 100 -8.12 4.75 1.88
N ILE A 101 -9.36 4.41 1.56
CA ILE A 101 -9.78 3.95 0.22
C ILE A 101 -10.46 5.12 -0.49
N TYR A 102 -9.95 5.51 -1.65
CA TYR A 102 -10.47 6.67 -2.37
C TYR A 102 -10.52 6.45 -3.88
N PRO A 103 -11.40 7.16 -4.62
CA PRO A 103 -11.44 7.17 -6.07
C PRO A 103 -10.47 8.23 -6.62
N SER A 104 -9.73 7.88 -7.63
CA SER A 104 -8.90 8.78 -8.43
C SER A 104 -9.55 8.95 -9.80
N TYR A 105 -9.90 10.17 -10.16
CA TYR A 105 -10.75 10.46 -11.32
C TYR A 105 -9.93 10.87 -12.56
N TYR A 106 -10.37 10.43 -13.72
CA TYR A 106 -9.81 10.84 -15.01
C TYR A 106 -10.87 10.88 -16.09
N SER A 107 -10.51 11.36 -17.29
CA SER A 107 -11.36 11.36 -18.47
C SER A 107 -10.71 10.55 -19.58
N LEU A 108 -11.47 9.66 -20.21
CA LEU A 108 -11.08 8.92 -21.41
C LEU A 108 -12.17 9.10 -22.46
N ASP A 109 -11.81 9.64 -23.63
CA ASP A 109 -12.74 9.91 -24.76
C ASP A 109 -13.98 10.74 -24.33
N GLY A 110 -13.79 11.67 -23.38
CA GLY A 110 -14.85 12.51 -22.85
C GLY A 110 -15.74 11.84 -21.79
N VAL A 111 -15.47 10.59 -21.43
CA VAL A 111 -16.16 9.85 -20.39
C VAL A 111 -15.37 9.94 -19.08
N LYS A 112 -16.04 10.37 -18.00
CA LYS A 112 -15.46 10.36 -16.65
C LYS A 112 -15.33 8.92 -16.17
N LYS A 113 -14.14 8.55 -15.74
CA LYS A 113 -13.79 7.25 -15.16
C LYS A 113 -13.09 7.42 -13.82
N GLU A 114 -12.93 6.32 -13.09
CA GLU A 114 -12.23 6.30 -11.82
C GLU A 114 -11.42 5.02 -11.62
N VAL A 115 -10.32 5.14 -10.90
CA VAL A 115 -9.54 4.04 -10.33
C VAL A 115 -9.69 4.13 -8.82
N LEU A 116 -10.01 3.02 -8.17
CA LEU A 116 -9.93 2.94 -6.70
C LEU A 116 -8.47 2.74 -6.30
N SER A 117 -8.02 3.48 -5.31
CA SER A 117 -6.68 3.37 -4.75
C SER A 117 -6.70 3.53 -3.25
N THR A 118 -5.57 3.23 -2.63
CA THR A 118 -5.35 3.40 -1.19
C THR A 118 -4.23 4.38 -0.92
N GLN A 119 -4.34 5.11 0.20
CA GLN A 119 -3.25 5.83 0.83
C GLN A 119 -3.35 5.66 2.34
N PHE A 120 -2.44 4.89 2.93
CA PHE A 120 -2.51 4.53 4.34
C PHE A 120 -1.47 5.22 5.22
N GLU A 121 -0.41 5.77 4.67
CA GLU A 121 0.53 6.57 5.45
C GLU A 121 -0.11 7.92 5.86
N SER A 122 0.03 8.30 7.11
CA SER A 122 0.76 7.66 8.21
C SER A 122 -0.10 6.65 8.98
N HIS A 123 -1.42 6.91 9.14
CA HIS A 123 -2.33 6.20 10.06
C HIS A 123 -3.75 6.09 9.48
N PHE A 124 -3.85 5.85 8.15
CA PHE A 124 -5.13 5.76 7.46
C PHE A 124 -5.52 4.32 7.08
N ALA A 125 -4.71 3.29 7.44
CA ALA A 125 -5.13 1.89 7.30
C ALA A 125 -6.38 1.62 8.14
N ARG A 126 -6.52 2.26 9.28
CA ARG A 126 -7.69 2.20 10.18
C ARG A 126 -8.99 2.74 9.57
N GLU A 127 -8.92 3.49 8.46
CA GLU A 127 -10.09 3.93 7.68
C GLU A 127 -10.59 2.83 6.72
N ALA A 128 -9.78 1.79 6.49
CA ALA A 128 -10.08 0.67 5.59
C ALA A 128 -10.37 -0.65 6.33
N PHE A 129 -9.70 -0.90 7.44
CA PHE A 129 -9.92 -2.09 8.28
C PHE A 129 -9.41 -1.87 9.72
N PRO A 130 -10.08 -2.48 10.72
CA PRO A 130 -9.60 -2.47 12.10
C PRO A 130 -8.23 -3.14 12.21
N SER A 131 -7.27 -2.49 12.88
CA SER A 131 -5.89 -2.97 12.97
C SER A 131 -5.13 -2.35 14.15
N VAL A 132 -3.97 -2.89 14.48
CA VAL A 132 -2.96 -2.14 15.23
C VAL A 132 -2.16 -1.31 14.22
N ASP A 133 -2.66 -0.10 13.96
CA ASP A 133 -2.15 0.80 12.92
C ASP A 133 -0.99 1.64 13.44
N GLU A 134 0.10 0.96 13.75
CA GLU A 134 1.34 1.49 14.30
C GLU A 134 2.54 0.94 13.52
N PRO A 135 3.57 1.75 13.22
CA PRO A 135 4.67 1.32 12.34
C PRO A 135 5.46 0.13 12.89
N GLU A 136 5.61 -0.01 14.21
CA GLU A 136 6.29 -1.15 14.83
C GLU A 136 5.45 -2.43 14.87
N ALA A 137 4.12 -2.34 14.71
CA ALA A 137 3.20 -3.48 14.75
C ALA A 137 3.19 -4.25 13.42
N LYS A 138 4.37 -4.69 12.98
CA LYS A 138 4.52 -5.42 11.72
C LYS A 138 3.86 -6.79 11.77
N ALA A 139 3.12 -7.11 10.70
CA ALA A 139 2.47 -8.40 10.49
C ALA A 139 2.53 -8.80 9.00
N THR A 140 2.13 -10.01 8.69
CA THR A 140 1.87 -10.43 7.30
C THR A 140 0.41 -10.17 6.94
N PHE A 141 0.14 -9.95 5.65
CA PHE A 141 -1.21 -9.64 5.16
C PHE A 141 -1.57 -10.54 3.98
N ASP A 142 -2.77 -11.13 4.04
CA ASP A 142 -3.48 -11.72 2.92
C ASP A 142 -4.59 -10.74 2.52
N LEU A 143 -4.47 -10.12 1.36
CA LEU A 143 -5.50 -9.23 0.83
C LEU A 143 -6.37 -9.95 -0.18
N SER A 144 -7.69 -9.80 -0.02
CA SER A 144 -8.68 -10.22 -1.01
C SER A 144 -9.61 -9.04 -1.32
N LEU A 145 -9.83 -8.80 -2.60
CA LEU A 145 -10.66 -7.69 -3.08
C LEU A 145 -11.78 -8.21 -3.97
N LYS A 146 -12.95 -7.63 -3.79
CA LYS A 146 -14.04 -7.69 -4.76
C LYS A 146 -14.49 -6.25 -5.05
N PHE A 147 -14.83 -5.93 -6.27
CA PHE A 147 -15.36 -4.63 -6.65
C PHE A 147 -16.33 -4.78 -7.82
N ASP A 148 -17.12 -3.76 -8.08
CA ASP A 148 -18.05 -3.66 -9.21
C ASP A 148 -17.26 -3.47 -10.52
N GLN A 149 -16.53 -4.55 -10.90
CA GLN A 149 -15.57 -4.59 -12.00
C GLN A 149 -16.27 -4.49 -13.35
N GLU A 150 -15.76 -3.61 -14.22
CA GLU A 150 -16.10 -3.57 -15.65
C GLU A 150 -15.15 -4.45 -16.47
N GLU A 151 -15.54 -4.77 -17.71
CA GLU A 151 -14.72 -5.60 -18.59
C GLU A 151 -13.35 -4.94 -18.88
N GLY A 152 -12.30 -5.72 -18.70
CA GLY A 152 -10.92 -5.28 -18.94
C GLY A 152 -10.28 -4.53 -17.78
N GLU A 153 -10.98 -4.29 -16.68
CA GLU A 153 -10.41 -3.75 -15.48
C GLU A 153 -9.60 -4.79 -14.70
N ILE A 154 -8.59 -4.33 -13.98
CA ILE A 154 -7.70 -5.16 -13.18
C ILE A 154 -7.55 -4.61 -11.76
N ALA A 155 -7.09 -5.46 -10.86
CA ALA A 155 -6.63 -5.04 -9.53
C ALA A 155 -5.14 -5.40 -9.35
N LEU A 156 -4.39 -4.48 -8.74
CA LEU A 156 -2.98 -4.60 -8.38
C LEU A 156 -2.84 -4.45 -6.86
N SER A 157 -1.90 -5.15 -6.27
CA SER A 157 -1.56 -5.03 -4.85
C SER A 157 -0.06 -5.26 -4.61
N ASN A 158 0.36 -5.23 -3.35
CA ASN A 158 1.74 -5.44 -2.91
C ASN A 158 2.36 -6.73 -3.46
N MET A 159 1.58 -7.79 -3.55
CA MET A 159 2.01 -9.12 -3.96
C MET A 159 1.27 -9.58 -5.23
N PRO A 160 1.81 -10.56 -5.97
CA PRO A 160 1.14 -11.11 -7.14
C PRO A 160 -0.24 -11.70 -6.81
N GLU A 161 -1.14 -11.60 -7.79
CA GLU A 161 -2.43 -12.32 -7.74
C GLU A 161 -2.19 -13.83 -7.70
N ILE A 162 -2.98 -14.50 -6.88
CA ILE A 162 -3.08 -15.97 -6.82
C ILE A 162 -4.52 -16.38 -7.09
N ASP A 163 -4.74 -17.66 -7.43
CA ASP A 163 -6.08 -18.25 -7.58
C ASP A 163 -6.97 -17.58 -8.66
N VAL A 164 -6.35 -17.31 -9.81
CA VAL A 164 -7.01 -16.66 -10.97
C VAL A 164 -8.29 -17.37 -11.41
N GLU A 165 -8.36 -18.71 -11.30
CA GLU A 165 -9.54 -19.47 -11.68
C GLU A 165 -10.71 -19.18 -10.72
N ASN A 166 -10.47 -19.13 -9.42
CA ASN A 166 -11.50 -18.73 -8.45
C ASN A 166 -11.98 -17.28 -8.71
N ARG A 167 -11.09 -16.37 -9.13
CA ARG A 167 -11.52 -15.01 -9.49
C ARG A 167 -12.51 -14.99 -10.65
N LYS A 168 -12.31 -15.81 -11.68
CA LYS A 168 -13.24 -15.90 -12.82
C LYS A 168 -14.65 -16.34 -12.41
N GLU A 169 -14.74 -17.15 -11.36
CA GLU A 169 -16.03 -17.65 -10.85
C GLU A 169 -16.69 -16.70 -9.86
N THR A 170 -15.89 -16.08 -8.97
CA THR A 170 -16.41 -15.32 -7.81
C THR A 170 -16.29 -13.81 -7.95
N GLY A 171 -15.42 -13.32 -8.85
CA GLY A 171 -15.02 -11.91 -8.95
C GLY A 171 -14.06 -11.47 -7.85
N ILE A 172 -13.56 -12.39 -7.02
CA ILE A 172 -12.66 -12.08 -5.90
C ILE A 172 -11.21 -12.21 -6.34
N TRP A 173 -10.49 -11.09 -6.28
CA TRP A 173 -9.04 -11.01 -6.45
C TRP A 173 -8.36 -11.42 -5.15
N LYS A 174 -7.46 -12.39 -5.19
CA LYS A 174 -6.65 -12.79 -4.05
C LYS A 174 -5.18 -12.57 -4.35
N PHE A 175 -4.46 -11.99 -3.40
CA PHE A 175 -3.04 -11.74 -3.54
C PHE A 175 -2.26 -12.65 -2.59
N ALA A 176 -1.02 -12.97 -2.96
CA ALA A 176 -0.13 -13.75 -2.12
C ALA A 176 0.17 -13.03 -0.81
N THR A 177 0.50 -13.79 0.22
CA THR A 177 0.86 -13.26 1.54
C THR A 177 2.05 -12.30 1.42
N THR A 178 1.93 -11.12 2.05
CA THR A 178 3.03 -10.15 2.10
C THR A 178 4.16 -10.63 3.01
N PRO A 179 5.38 -10.11 2.86
CA PRO A 179 6.35 -10.18 3.96
C PRO A 179 5.80 -9.46 5.20
N ARG A 180 6.46 -9.66 6.32
CA ARG A 180 6.11 -8.95 7.56
C ARG A 180 6.42 -7.46 7.41
N MET A 181 5.38 -6.62 7.42
CA MET A 181 5.47 -5.19 7.18
C MET A 181 4.48 -4.40 8.04
N SER A 182 4.66 -3.08 8.09
CA SER A 182 3.73 -2.16 8.75
C SER A 182 2.43 -2.03 7.96
N SER A 183 1.32 -1.78 8.65
CA SER A 183 -0.02 -1.61 8.05
C SER A 183 -0.09 -0.50 7.01
N TYR A 184 0.66 0.60 7.21
CA TYR A 184 0.65 1.75 6.31
C TYR A 184 1.19 1.44 4.90
N LEU A 185 1.90 0.32 4.73
CA LEU A 185 2.46 -0.14 3.45
C LEU A 185 1.51 -1.03 2.63
N LEU A 186 0.39 -1.47 3.21
CA LEU A 186 -0.61 -2.24 2.47
C LEU A 186 -1.30 -1.34 1.45
N ALA A 187 -1.42 -1.82 0.21
CA ALA A 187 -2.00 -1.02 -0.86
C ALA A 187 -2.70 -1.86 -1.92
N PHE A 188 -3.64 -1.24 -2.61
CA PHE A 188 -4.17 -1.72 -3.88
C PHE A 188 -4.53 -0.57 -4.83
N ALA A 189 -4.59 -0.89 -6.11
CA ALA A 189 -5.19 -0.05 -7.15
C ALA A 189 -6.06 -0.92 -8.03
N ALA A 190 -7.31 -0.50 -8.30
CA ALA A 190 -8.28 -1.30 -9.04
C ALA A 190 -9.08 -0.43 -10.02
N GLY A 191 -9.16 -0.84 -11.29
CA GLY A 191 -9.88 -0.12 -12.33
C GLY A 191 -9.29 -0.38 -13.72
N ASP A 192 -9.57 0.55 -14.63
CA ASP A 192 -9.17 0.47 -16.04
C ASP A 192 -7.70 0.89 -16.21
N LEU A 193 -6.80 0.02 -15.73
CA LEU A 193 -5.35 0.20 -15.75
C LEU A 193 -4.73 -0.59 -16.90
N GLN A 194 -3.62 -0.07 -17.41
CA GLN A 194 -2.73 -0.73 -18.38
C GLN A 194 -1.28 -0.56 -17.95
N GLY A 195 -0.39 -1.43 -18.41
CA GLY A 195 1.02 -1.34 -18.03
C GLY A 195 1.96 -2.09 -18.93
N ILE A 196 3.24 -1.86 -18.69
CA ILE A 196 4.36 -2.56 -19.31
C ILE A 196 5.25 -3.15 -18.23
N THR A 197 5.92 -4.25 -18.53
CA THR A 197 6.73 -4.96 -17.54
C THR A 197 8.10 -5.35 -18.07
N ALA A 198 9.06 -5.47 -17.18
CA ALA A 198 10.39 -6.05 -17.42
C ALA A 198 10.82 -6.85 -16.21
N LYS A 199 11.98 -7.51 -16.29
CA LYS A 199 12.58 -8.20 -15.14
C LYS A 199 13.97 -7.66 -14.88
N THR A 200 14.33 -7.55 -13.60
CA THR A 200 15.71 -7.31 -13.20
C THR A 200 16.58 -8.54 -13.49
N LYS A 201 17.90 -8.38 -13.44
CA LYS A 201 18.86 -9.50 -13.57
C LYS A 201 18.63 -10.62 -12.55
N ASN A 202 18.06 -10.29 -11.38
CA ASN A 202 17.75 -11.24 -10.32
C ASN A 202 16.33 -11.82 -10.41
N GLY A 203 15.55 -11.43 -11.43
CA GLY A 203 14.23 -12.00 -11.75
C GLY A 203 13.05 -11.29 -11.10
N THR A 204 13.24 -10.19 -10.37
CA THR A 204 12.14 -9.36 -9.86
C THR A 204 11.34 -8.81 -11.02
N LEU A 205 10.01 -9.00 -11.03
CA LEU A 205 9.11 -8.40 -12.00
C LEU A 205 8.95 -6.92 -11.68
N VAL A 206 9.30 -6.05 -12.60
CA VAL A 206 9.05 -4.59 -12.51
C VAL A 206 7.94 -4.23 -13.47
N GLY A 207 6.94 -3.50 -13.02
CA GLY A 207 5.82 -3.06 -13.84
C GLY A 207 5.51 -1.59 -13.64
N ILE A 208 5.25 -0.87 -14.72
CA ILE A 208 4.77 0.52 -14.68
C ILE A 208 3.37 0.54 -15.24
N TYR A 209 2.44 1.12 -14.51
CA TYR A 209 1.01 1.16 -14.83
C TYR A 209 0.47 2.58 -14.82
N SER A 210 -0.52 2.82 -15.67
CA SER A 210 -1.31 4.06 -15.69
C SER A 210 -2.75 3.75 -16.10
N THR A 211 -3.61 4.75 -16.04
CA THR A 211 -4.91 4.69 -16.71
C THR A 211 -4.73 4.63 -18.23
N LYS A 212 -5.75 4.17 -18.95
CA LYS A 212 -5.72 4.14 -20.43
C LYS A 212 -5.80 5.52 -21.09
N ALA A 213 -5.91 6.59 -20.28
CA ALA A 213 -5.80 7.96 -20.80
C ALA A 213 -4.40 8.31 -21.33
N HIS A 214 -3.38 7.53 -20.95
CA HIS A 214 -2.00 7.74 -21.36
C HIS A 214 -1.50 6.64 -22.32
N PRO A 215 -0.73 6.99 -23.36
CA PRO A 215 -0.08 5.99 -24.21
C PRO A 215 0.92 5.13 -23.42
N LEU A 216 1.03 3.84 -23.73
CA LEU A 216 2.00 2.93 -23.10
C LEU A 216 3.45 3.41 -23.22
N LYS A 217 3.78 4.15 -24.31
CA LYS A 217 5.10 4.76 -24.52
C LYS A 217 5.54 5.67 -23.36
N ASN A 218 4.58 6.32 -22.70
CA ASN A 218 4.88 7.23 -21.58
C ASN A 218 5.41 6.50 -20.34
N LEU A 219 5.32 5.17 -20.29
CA LEU A 219 5.76 4.33 -19.18
C LEU A 219 7.21 3.80 -19.35
N GLU A 220 7.76 3.84 -20.59
CA GLU A 220 9.02 3.16 -20.94
C GLU A 220 10.22 3.72 -20.16
N PHE A 221 10.31 5.05 -20.04
CA PHE A 221 11.40 5.69 -19.31
C PHE A 221 11.46 5.23 -17.84
N SER A 222 10.32 5.27 -17.16
CA SER A 222 10.24 4.88 -15.75
C SER A 222 10.49 3.40 -15.53
N LEU A 223 10.12 2.54 -16.50
CA LEU A 223 10.41 1.12 -16.45
C LEU A 223 11.92 0.86 -16.50
N ASP A 224 12.63 1.51 -17.44
CA ASP A 224 14.09 1.40 -17.54
C ASP A 224 14.77 1.90 -16.26
N VAL A 225 14.37 3.06 -15.75
CA VAL A 225 14.91 3.63 -14.51
C VAL A 225 14.67 2.69 -13.34
N ALA A 226 13.44 2.21 -13.13
CA ALA A 226 13.09 1.36 -11.99
C ALA A 226 13.89 0.05 -11.98
N VAL A 227 14.07 -0.59 -13.13
CA VAL A 227 14.90 -1.81 -13.26
C VAL A 227 16.33 -1.52 -12.82
N ARG A 228 16.96 -0.47 -13.37
CA ARG A 228 18.36 -0.12 -13.06
C ARG A 228 18.55 0.31 -11.61
N VAL A 229 17.59 1.03 -11.04
CA VAL A 229 17.62 1.45 -9.63
C VAL A 229 17.55 0.25 -8.68
N ILE A 230 16.64 -0.71 -8.92
CA ILE A 230 16.56 -1.93 -8.09
C ILE A 230 17.89 -2.69 -8.16
N GLU A 231 18.44 -2.88 -9.36
CA GLU A 231 19.72 -3.59 -9.55
C GLU A 231 20.89 -2.87 -8.86
N PHE A 232 20.90 -1.52 -8.91
CA PHE A 232 21.89 -0.73 -8.19
C PHE A 232 21.77 -0.91 -6.68
N TYR A 233 20.57 -0.80 -6.10
CA TYR A 233 20.38 -0.93 -4.65
C TYR A 233 20.68 -2.35 -4.15
N GLU A 234 20.31 -3.39 -4.91
CA GLU A 234 20.67 -4.78 -4.56
C GLU A 234 22.19 -4.96 -4.47
N ASP A 235 22.93 -4.40 -5.43
CA ASP A 235 24.40 -4.47 -5.44
C ASP A 235 25.01 -3.58 -4.35
N TYR A 236 24.49 -2.36 -4.17
CA TYR A 236 25.02 -1.39 -3.21
C TYR A 236 24.82 -1.82 -1.76
N TYR A 237 23.63 -2.32 -1.41
CA TYR A 237 23.32 -2.79 -0.06
C TYR A 237 23.78 -4.23 0.19
N GLY A 238 24.03 -5.01 -0.84
CA GLY A 238 24.31 -6.44 -0.75
C GLY A 238 23.08 -7.27 -0.28
N VAL A 239 21.88 -6.69 -0.38
CA VAL A 239 20.61 -7.29 0.05
C VAL A 239 19.64 -7.28 -1.13
N LYS A 240 19.22 -8.47 -1.56
CA LYS A 240 18.26 -8.61 -2.66
C LYS A 240 16.91 -7.98 -2.31
N TYR A 241 16.22 -7.49 -3.33
CA TYR A 241 14.82 -7.08 -3.21
C TYR A 241 13.98 -8.27 -2.75
N PRO A 242 13.25 -8.18 -1.62
CA PRO A 242 12.79 -9.38 -0.91
C PRO A 242 11.48 -9.96 -1.44
N ILE A 243 10.79 -9.27 -2.35
CA ILE A 243 9.49 -9.69 -2.89
C ILE A 243 9.56 -9.88 -4.41
N PRO A 244 8.66 -10.70 -5.01
CA PRO A 244 8.79 -11.11 -6.41
C PRO A 244 8.48 -10.03 -7.42
N GLN A 245 7.85 -8.92 -6.99
CA GLN A 245 7.43 -7.84 -7.88
C GLN A 245 7.68 -6.45 -7.28
N SER A 246 7.86 -5.47 -8.17
CA SER A 246 7.83 -4.04 -7.88
C SER A 246 6.95 -3.38 -8.92
N LEU A 247 5.70 -3.11 -8.58
CA LEU A 247 4.76 -2.41 -9.44
C LEU A 247 4.72 -0.93 -9.08
N HIS A 248 4.59 -0.07 -10.09
CA HIS A 248 4.55 1.37 -9.95
C HIS A 248 3.31 1.88 -10.69
N VAL A 249 2.45 2.63 -10.02
CA VAL A 249 1.17 3.06 -10.59
C VAL A 249 1.07 4.58 -10.59
N ALA A 250 0.88 5.18 -11.76
CA ALA A 250 0.55 6.59 -11.91
C ALA A 250 -0.95 6.80 -11.63
N LEU A 251 -1.26 7.64 -10.66
CA LEU A 251 -2.63 7.96 -10.26
C LEU A 251 -2.99 9.39 -10.68
N PRO A 252 -4.16 9.61 -11.29
CA PRO A 252 -4.66 10.94 -11.65
C PRO A 252 -4.78 11.90 -10.47
N ASP A 253 -5.31 11.40 -9.33
CA ASP A 253 -5.43 12.12 -8.07
C ASP A 253 -4.61 11.42 -6.99
N PHE A 254 -3.65 12.14 -6.42
CA PHE A 254 -2.80 11.67 -5.35
C PHE A 254 -2.30 12.86 -4.51
N SER A 255 -2.41 12.79 -3.18
CA SER A 255 -2.13 13.91 -2.28
C SER A 255 -0.63 14.21 -2.15
N ALA A 256 0.22 13.19 -2.11
CA ALA A 256 1.67 13.31 -2.04
C ALA A 256 2.33 13.31 -3.43
N GLY A 257 3.64 13.28 -3.51
CA GLY A 257 4.41 13.04 -4.75
C GLY A 257 4.36 11.59 -5.16
N ALA A 258 4.70 10.71 -4.21
CA ALA A 258 4.65 9.26 -4.33
C ALA A 258 4.49 8.61 -2.95
N MET A 259 4.40 7.28 -2.92
CA MET A 259 4.27 6.48 -1.71
C MET A 259 4.90 5.10 -1.91
N GLU A 260 5.76 4.73 -0.98
CA GLU A 260 6.61 3.53 -1.03
C GLU A 260 5.91 2.20 -0.72
N ASN A 261 4.61 2.05 -0.86
CA ASN A 261 3.90 0.79 -0.56
C ASN A 261 4.67 -0.41 -1.11
N TRP A 262 4.98 -1.39 -0.26
CA TRP A 262 5.91 -2.46 -0.61
C TRP A 262 5.39 -3.33 -1.76
N GLY A 263 6.03 -3.24 -2.93
CA GLY A 263 5.64 -3.96 -4.14
C GLY A 263 4.55 -3.31 -4.99
N LEU A 264 3.94 -2.21 -4.54
CA LEU A 264 2.97 -1.40 -5.28
C LEU A 264 3.16 0.09 -4.96
N VAL A 265 4.19 0.68 -5.50
CA VAL A 265 4.50 2.11 -5.31
C VAL A 265 3.50 2.95 -6.11
N THR A 266 2.89 3.93 -5.48
CA THR A 266 1.92 4.84 -6.10
C THR A 266 2.53 6.21 -6.31
N TYR A 267 2.16 6.87 -7.42
CA TYR A 267 2.73 8.15 -7.82
C TYR A 267 1.65 9.10 -8.32
N ARG A 268 1.85 10.36 -8.10
CA ARG A 268 1.22 11.38 -8.93
C ARG A 268 1.74 11.24 -10.38
N GLU A 269 0.85 11.32 -11.38
CA GLU A 269 1.20 11.09 -12.79
C GLU A 269 2.47 11.83 -13.25
N VAL A 270 2.65 13.08 -12.82
CA VAL A 270 3.81 13.92 -13.21
C VAL A 270 5.16 13.40 -12.70
N TYR A 271 5.17 12.49 -11.73
CA TYR A 271 6.37 11.89 -11.16
C TYR A 271 6.63 10.46 -11.64
N LEU A 272 5.82 9.96 -12.58
CA LEU A 272 6.04 8.63 -13.19
C LEU A 272 5.95 8.65 -14.72
N LEU A 273 5.12 9.51 -15.31
CA LEU A 273 4.90 9.52 -16.76
C LEU A 273 5.85 10.47 -17.47
N VAL A 274 6.44 10.00 -18.57
CA VAL A 274 7.36 10.76 -19.40
C VAL A 274 6.90 10.65 -20.85
N ASP A 275 6.55 11.79 -21.45
CA ASP A 275 6.16 11.88 -22.86
C ASP A 275 7.26 12.51 -23.74
N GLU A 276 6.95 12.72 -25.01
CA GLU A 276 7.88 13.32 -25.98
C GLU A 276 8.16 14.82 -25.70
N ASN A 277 7.29 15.51 -24.97
CA ASN A 277 7.44 16.91 -24.60
C ASN A 277 8.12 17.09 -23.25
N SER A 278 8.38 16.02 -22.52
CA SER A 278 9.02 16.05 -21.21
C SER A 278 10.46 16.56 -21.31
N THR A 279 10.76 17.60 -20.54
CA THR A 279 12.10 18.22 -20.48
C THR A 279 13.13 17.32 -19.81
N ALA A 280 14.41 17.62 -19.96
CA ALA A 280 15.47 16.94 -19.23
C ALA A 280 15.26 17.04 -17.70
N VAL A 281 14.85 18.22 -17.21
CA VAL A 281 14.54 18.43 -15.78
C VAL A 281 13.37 17.55 -15.32
N SER A 282 12.31 17.46 -16.14
CA SER A 282 11.18 16.58 -15.80
C SER A 282 11.59 15.11 -15.74
N ARG A 283 12.45 14.65 -16.65
CA ARG A 283 12.99 13.29 -16.66
C ARG A 283 13.85 13.01 -15.42
N GLN A 284 14.73 13.96 -15.05
CA GLN A 284 15.53 13.87 -13.82
C GLN A 284 14.63 13.77 -12.60
N GLN A 285 13.58 14.61 -12.52
CA GLN A 285 12.63 14.58 -11.40
C GLN A 285 11.90 13.24 -11.28
N VAL A 286 11.45 12.66 -12.40
CA VAL A 286 10.84 11.33 -12.41
C VAL A 286 11.84 10.28 -11.91
N ALA A 287 13.08 10.31 -12.40
CA ALA A 287 14.10 9.35 -11.97
C ALA A 287 14.44 9.50 -10.47
N LEU A 288 14.54 10.75 -9.95
CA LEU A 288 14.75 11.01 -8.53
C LEU A 288 13.64 10.41 -7.69
N VAL A 289 12.37 10.68 -8.01
CA VAL A 289 11.25 10.15 -7.25
C VAL A 289 11.20 8.62 -7.32
N VAL A 290 11.41 8.01 -8.49
CA VAL A 290 11.50 6.54 -8.60
C VAL A 290 12.63 5.96 -7.76
N ALA A 291 13.81 6.59 -7.75
CA ALA A 291 14.93 6.15 -6.93
C ALA A 291 14.67 6.34 -5.43
N HIS A 292 14.00 7.41 -5.04
CA HIS A 292 13.55 7.68 -3.67
C HIS A 292 12.64 6.56 -3.16
N GLU A 293 11.54 6.30 -3.86
CA GLU A 293 10.55 5.28 -3.48
C GLU A 293 11.15 3.87 -3.44
N LEU A 294 12.08 3.59 -4.33
CA LEU A 294 12.78 2.30 -4.33
C LEU A 294 13.82 2.18 -3.21
N ALA A 295 14.44 3.29 -2.76
CA ALA A 295 15.31 3.27 -1.57
C ALA A 295 14.52 2.91 -0.30
N HIS A 296 13.29 3.39 -0.20
CA HIS A 296 12.39 3.05 0.91
C HIS A 296 12.12 1.55 1.03
N GLN A 297 12.24 0.76 -0.03
CA GLN A 297 12.01 -0.68 0.03
C GLN A 297 12.97 -1.38 1.02
N TRP A 298 14.14 -0.78 1.26
CA TRP A 298 15.09 -1.18 2.31
C TRP A 298 14.94 -0.30 3.56
N PHE A 299 14.89 1.03 3.41
CA PHE A 299 14.81 2.01 4.51
C PHE A 299 13.38 2.58 4.63
N GLY A 300 12.57 1.97 5.44
CA GLY A 300 11.14 2.22 5.62
C GLY A 300 10.36 0.91 5.63
N ASN A 301 10.63 0.03 4.66
CA ASN A 301 9.88 -1.21 4.46
C ASN A 301 10.56 -2.41 5.13
N LEU A 302 11.78 -2.76 4.74
CA LEU A 302 12.53 -3.87 5.33
C LEU A 302 12.91 -3.53 6.78
N VAL A 303 13.57 -2.39 7.00
CA VAL A 303 13.80 -1.80 8.33
C VAL A 303 12.92 -0.55 8.47
N THR A 304 12.25 -0.39 9.61
CA THR A 304 11.26 0.67 9.82
C THR A 304 11.50 1.35 11.15
N MET A 305 11.30 2.67 11.24
CA MET A 305 11.29 3.39 12.51
C MET A 305 10.27 2.79 13.46
N LYS A 306 10.52 2.94 14.75
CA LYS A 306 9.63 2.44 15.78
C LYS A 306 8.34 3.26 15.87
N TRP A 307 8.46 4.58 15.76
CA TRP A 307 7.38 5.54 15.83
C TRP A 307 7.59 6.71 14.88
N TRP A 308 6.56 7.46 14.60
CA TRP A 308 6.53 8.56 13.63
C TRP A 308 7.48 9.72 13.97
N ASP A 309 7.90 9.88 15.24
CA ASP A 309 8.90 10.87 15.65
C ASP A 309 10.24 10.67 14.94
N ASP A 310 10.53 9.45 14.51
CA ASP A 310 11.75 9.04 13.82
C ASP A 310 11.55 8.80 12.32
N LEU A 311 10.51 9.39 11.71
CA LEU A 311 10.24 9.26 10.26
C LEU A 311 11.44 9.68 9.39
N TRP A 312 12.28 10.57 9.89
CA TRP A 312 13.52 10.97 9.24
C TRP A 312 14.49 9.78 8.97
N LEU A 313 14.42 8.69 9.73
CA LEU A 313 15.20 7.47 9.49
C LEU A 313 14.80 6.79 8.16
N ASN A 314 13.55 6.92 7.74
CA ASN A 314 13.09 6.48 6.44
C ASN A 314 13.44 7.54 5.38
N GLU A 315 12.91 8.74 5.55
CA GLU A 315 12.91 9.80 4.55
C GLU A 315 14.31 10.36 4.24
N SER A 316 15.14 10.61 5.26
CA SER A 316 16.48 11.17 5.02
C SER A 316 17.40 10.18 4.32
N PHE A 317 17.27 8.87 4.61
CA PHE A 317 17.99 7.83 3.89
C PHE A 317 17.53 7.72 2.44
N ALA A 318 16.23 7.71 2.19
CA ALA A 318 15.69 7.66 0.84
C ALA A 318 16.12 8.89 0.04
N ASN A 319 16.02 10.09 0.64
CA ASN A 319 16.45 11.34 0.01
C ASN A 319 17.95 11.36 -0.31
N MET A 320 18.82 10.85 0.55
CA MET A 320 20.25 10.75 0.23
C MET A 320 20.51 9.72 -0.87
N MET A 321 19.85 8.57 -0.79
CA MET A 321 20.11 7.44 -1.68
C MET A 321 19.60 7.67 -3.10
N GLU A 322 18.56 8.48 -3.32
CA GLU A 322 18.12 8.85 -4.67
C GLU A 322 19.25 9.53 -5.45
N TYR A 323 19.99 10.45 -4.81
CA TYR A 323 21.14 11.13 -5.43
C TYR A 323 22.31 10.18 -5.64
N VAL A 324 22.68 9.37 -4.65
CA VAL A 324 23.76 8.38 -4.74
C VAL A 324 23.49 7.39 -5.88
N CYS A 325 22.26 6.94 -6.01
CA CYS A 325 21.84 6.03 -7.08
C CYS A 325 21.97 6.69 -8.45
N LEU A 326 21.37 7.88 -8.63
CA LEU A 326 21.35 8.53 -9.93
C LEU A 326 22.73 9.02 -10.37
N ASP A 327 23.60 9.44 -9.46
CA ASP A 327 25.00 9.76 -9.79
C ASP A 327 25.73 8.55 -10.38
N ALA A 328 25.44 7.35 -9.84
CA ALA A 328 26.04 6.10 -10.32
C ALA A 328 25.46 5.61 -11.65
N ILE A 329 24.12 5.67 -11.83
CA ILE A 329 23.49 5.11 -13.03
C ILE A 329 23.34 6.12 -14.19
N GLU A 330 23.40 7.43 -13.90
CA GLU A 330 23.31 8.54 -14.87
C GLU A 330 24.40 9.59 -14.63
N PRO A 331 25.71 9.24 -14.68
CA PRO A 331 26.79 10.14 -14.30
C PRO A 331 26.85 11.42 -15.14
N SER A 332 26.29 11.38 -16.36
CA SER A 332 26.23 12.56 -17.23
C SER A 332 25.29 13.67 -16.75
N TRP A 333 24.44 13.37 -15.75
CA TRP A 333 23.50 14.34 -15.23
C TRP A 333 24.10 15.28 -14.18
N ASN A 334 25.28 14.96 -13.64
CA ASN A 334 25.98 15.75 -12.61
C ASN A 334 25.01 16.10 -11.47
N ILE A 335 24.29 15.11 -10.95
CA ILE A 335 23.12 15.31 -10.08
C ILE A 335 23.47 16.02 -8.74
N PHE A 336 24.73 16.02 -8.33
CA PHE A 336 25.23 16.72 -7.15
C PHE A 336 25.71 18.16 -7.41
N GLU A 337 25.80 18.60 -8.67
CA GLU A 337 26.19 19.96 -9.08
C GLU A 337 24.96 20.85 -9.33
#